data_80bddfbdf5b23bf7bfed916866d08014
#
_entry.id   80bddfbdf5b23bf7bfed916866d08014
#
_cell.length_a   1.000
_cell.length_b   1.000
_cell.length_c   1.000
_cell.angle_alpha   90.00
_cell.angle_beta   90.00
_cell.angle_gamma   90.00
#
_symmetry.space_group_name_H-M   'P 1'
#
loop_
_entity.id
_entity.type
_entity.pdbx_description
1 polymer ?
#
loop_
_entity_poly.entity_id
_entity_poly.type
_entity_poly.pdbx_seq_one_letter_code
_entity_poly.pdbx_strand_id
1 'polypeptide(L)'
;MRSLTPLSLLTLPLLTTALPTFPSTTELTPLPLVIWHGLGDDYLRDGMKSIATLADSTNPGTYVHLIHLGTSSSTDRQATFLGNITEQIQTVCEQLASEPILSTAPAINALGFSQGGQFLRAYVERCNNPPIRNLVTFGAQHNGISEFQECAWNDFVCRGAEALLRVGRWSSLVQSRFVPAQYFRDPAEMGAYLESSNFLADVNNERVLKNVTYKENLETLNRFAMFMFEDDKVVHPKESAWFAEVNGTTGEVVPLRERDIYKEDWLGLKGLDEQGKLEFGTLPGDHMQLAEEDLERVFTEYFGPVEVDMPTGVVLVQQVV
;
A
#
# COMPACT_ATOMS: atom_id res chain seq x y z
N MET A 1 29.00 -22.37 86.20
CA MET A 1 27.74 -22.80 85.62
C MET A 1 27.05 -21.56 84.99
N ARG A 2 27.14 -21.39 83.70
CA ARG A 2 26.44 -20.27 82.98
C ARG A 2 25.33 -20.90 82.16
N SER A 3 24.10 -20.46 82.48
CA SER A 3 22.87 -20.86 81.83
C SER A 3 22.77 -20.19 80.44
N LEU A 4 22.59 -21.00 79.40
CA LEU A 4 22.28 -20.54 78.01
C LEU A 4 20.75 -20.56 77.82
N THR A 5 20.14 -19.39 77.62
CA THR A 5 18.74 -19.28 77.22
C THR A 5 18.61 -19.49 75.70
N PRO A 6 17.60 -20.26 75.23
CA PRO A 6 17.37 -20.42 73.80
C PRO A 6 16.69 -19.21 73.15
N LEU A 7 17.23 -18.81 72.03
CA LEU A 7 16.70 -17.75 71.18
C LEU A 7 15.56 -18.33 70.32
N SER A 8 14.32 -17.88 70.58
CA SER A 8 13.15 -18.24 69.75
C SER A 8 13.16 -17.47 68.44
N LEU A 9 13.31 -18.19 67.32
CA LEU A 9 13.09 -17.63 65.99
C LEU A 9 11.58 -17.42 65.76
N LEU A 10 11.17 -16.15 65.60
CA LEU A 10 9.84 -15.79 65.08
C LEU A 10 9.86 -15.94 63.55
N THR A 11 9.12 -16.92 63.03
CA THR A 11 8.84 -17.02 61.60
C THR A 11 7.67 -16.13 61.24
N LEU A 12 7.92 -15.04 60.50
CA LEU A 12 6.89 -14.22 59.89
C LEU A 12 6.27 -14.98 58.68
N PRO A 13 4.93 -15.08 58.55
CA PRO A 13 4.30 -15.62 57.36
C PRO A 13 4.43 -14.61 56.22
N LEU A 14 5.03 -15.05 55.09
CA LEU A 14 4.95 -14.31 53.84
C LEU A 14 3.49 -14.36 53.33
N LEU A 15 2.79 -13.21 53.42
CA LEU A 15 1.53 -13.02 52.67
C LEU A 15 1.87 -12.87 51.20
N THR A 16 1.69 -13.93 50.42
CA THR A 16 1.63 -13.83 48.95
C THR A 16 0.30 -13.25 48.53
N THR A 17 0.28 -11.96 48.22
CA THR A 17 -0.87 -11.34 47.53
C THR A 17 -0.89 -11.85 46.09
N ALA A 18 -1.83 -12.74 45.76
CA ALA A 18 -2.14 -13.08 44.39
C ALA A 18 -2.68 -11.82 43.71
N LEU A 19 -1.96 -11.31 42.69
CA LEU A 19 -2.47 -10.29 41.79
C LEU A 19 -3.65 -10.89 41.03
N PRO A 20 -4.77 -10.14 40.88
CA PRO A 20 -5.90 -10.60 40.06
C PRO A 20 -5.43 -10.77 38.62
N THR A 21 -5.45 -11.99 38.11
CA THR A 21 -5.34 -12.26 36.68
C THR A 21 -6.65 -11.88 36.04
N PHE A 22 -6.67 -10.73 35.36
CA PHE A 22 -7.80 -10.39 34.49
C PHE A 22 -7.73 -11.34 33.29
N PRO A 23 -8.84 -11.98 32.89
CA PRO A 23 -8.87 -12.74 31.66
C PRO A 23 -8.60 -11.77 30.50
N SER A 24 -7.62 -12.05 29.67
CA SER A 24 -7.42 -11.37 28.38
C SER A 24 -8.66 -11.71 27.54
N THR A 25 -9.59 -10.80 27.38
CA THR A 25 -10.65 -10.94 26.38
C THR A 25 -10.04 -10.54 25.05
N THR A 26 -9.74 -11.52 24.21
CA THR A 26 -9.41 -11.29 22.81
C THR A 26 -10.67 -10.79 22.12
N GLU A 27 -10.77 -9.50 21.86
CA GLU A 27 -11.83 -8.95 21.02
C GLU A 27 -11.42 -9.05 19.57
N LEU A 28 -12.31 -9.57 18.73
CA LEU A 28 -12.19 -9.50 17.28
C LEU A 28 -12.52 -8.07 16.85
N THR A 29 -11.53 -7.34 16.40
CA THR A 29 -11.69 -5.93 15.99
C THR A 29 -11.15 -5.73 14.58
N PRO A 30 -11.88 -5.01 13.70
CA PRO A 30 -11.33 -4.65 12.41
C PRO A 30 -10.16 -3.68 12.60
N LEU A 31 -9.06 -3.92 11.86
CA LEU A 31 -7.95 -2.98 11.79
C LEU A 31 -8.36 -1.73 11.00
N PRO A 32 -7.79 -0.57 11.29
CA PRO A 32 -7.97 0.61 10.47
C PRO A 32 -7.61 0.33 9.01
N LEU A 33 -8.34 0.94 8.08
CA LEU A 33 -8.13 0.84 6.64
C LEU A 33 -7.71 2.19 6.06
N VAL A 34 -6.59 2.24 5.37
CA VAL A 34 -6.21 3.40 4.56
C VAL A 34 -6.53 3.13 3.10
N ILE A 35 -7.07 4.13 2.40
CA ILE A 35 -7.46 4.01 0.99
C ILE A 35 -6.80 5.14 0.20
N TRP A 36 -6.13 4.81 -0.91
CA TRP A 36 -5.53 5.79 -1.80
C TRP A 36 -6.11 5.68 -3.21
N HIS A 37 -6.66 6.79 -3.69
CA HIS A 37 -7.29 6.93 -5.00
C HIS A 37 -6.28 6.93 -6.16
N GLY A 38 -6.77 6.83 -7.38
CA GLY A 38 -5.97 6.81 -8.60
C GLY A 38 -5.72 8.20 -9.21
N LEU A 39 -5.06 8.19 -10.37
CA LEU A 39 -4.79 9.37 -11.20
C LEU A 39 -6.10 10.08 -11.59
N GLY A 40 -6.16 11.37 -11.38
CA GLY A 40 -7.30 12.22 -11.77
C GLY A 40 -8.50 12.17 -10.82
N ASP A 41 -8.38 11.43 -9.70
CA ASP A 41 -9.37 11.36 -8.64
C ASP A 41 -8.96 12.20 -7.41
N ASP A 42 -9.80 12.24 -6.39
CA ASP A 42 -9.55 12.92 -5.12
C ASP A 42 -10.32 12.27 -3.96
N TYR A 43 -9.83 12.48 -2.73
CA TYR A 43 -10.40 11.87 -1.52
C TYR A 43 -11.84 12.32 -1.19
N LEU A 44 -12.30 13.45 -1.72
CA LEU A 44 -13.66 13.99 -1.47
C LEU A 44 -14.69 13.51 -2.49
N ARG A 45 -14.30 12.75 -3.51
CA ARG A 45 -15.22 12.17 -4.49
C ARG A 45 -16.24 11.27 -3.83
N ASP A 46 -17.47 11.31 -4.34
CA ASP A 46 -18.55 10.47 -3.83
C ASP A 46 -18.24 8.97 -3.94
N GLY A 47 -17.55 8.54 -5.02
CA GLY A 47 -17.08 7.17 -5.16
C GLY A 47 -16.16 6.74 -4.01
N MET A 48 -15.17 7.57 -3.65
CA MET A 48 -14.27 7.28 -2.53
C MET A 48 -15.00 7.22 -1.19
N LYS A 49 -15.96 8.13 -0.96
CA LYS A 49 -16.80 8.11 0.25
C LYS A 49 -17.71 6.89 0.30
N SER A 50 -18.28 6.48 -0.84
CA SER A 50 -19.10 5.26 -0.92
C SER A 50 -18.28 4.02 -0.59
N ILE A 51 -17.06 3.92 -1.10
CA ILE A 51 -16.13 2.82 -0.78
C ILE A 51 -15.79 2.81 0.71
N ALA A 52 -15.54 3.96 1.33
CA ALA A 52 -15.29 4.06 2.77
C ALA A 52 -16.51 3.61 3.60
N THR A 53 -17.72 4.01 3.18
CA THR A 53 -18.98 3.59 3.81
C THR A 53 -19.20 2.08 3.65
N LEU A 54 -18.92 1.53 2.48
CA LEU A 54 -19.03 0.10 2.22
C LEU A 54 -18.05 -0.72 3.08
N ALA A 55 -16.81 -0.23 3.26
CA ALA A 55 -15.83 -0.88 4.12
C ALA A 55 -16.29 -0.97 5.58
N ASP A 56 -16.87 0.12 6.14
CA ASP A 56 -17.42 0.13 7.49
C ASP A 56 -18.70 -0.72 7.58
N SER A 57 -19.57 -0.71 6.56
CA SER A 57 -20.77 -1.55 6.58
C SER A 57 -20.46 -3.04 6.48
N THR A 58 -19.43 -3.43 5.75
CA THR A 58 -18.99 -4.82 5.62
C THR A 58 -18.28 -5.32 6.89
N ASN A 59 -17.45 -4.47 7.49
CA ASN A 59 -16.74 -4.75 8.74
C ASN A 59 -17.03 -3.64 9.76
N PRO A 60 -18.15 -3.71 10.49
CA PRO A 60 -18.60 -2.63 11.37
C PRO A 60 -17.55 -2.22 12.41
N GLY A 61 -17.31 -0.92 12.50
CA GLY A 61 -16.29 -0.33 13.38
C GLY A 61 -14.91 -0.14 12.73
N THR A 62 -14.79 -0.39 11.43
CA THR A 62 -13.56 -0.10 10.68
C THR A 62 -13.34 1.41 10.60
N TYR A 63 -12.26 1.91 11.19
CA TYR A 63 -11.82 3.28 10.93
C TYR A 63 -11.23 3.37 9.52
N VAL A 64 -11.83 4.18 8.65
CA VAL A 64 -11.36 4.37 7.27
C VAL A 64 -10.73 5.75 7.11
N HIS A 65 -9.47 5.77 6.68
CA HIS A 65 -8.72 6.99 6.36
C HIS A 65 -8.49 7.10 4.85
N LEU A 66 -9.10 8.12 4.23
CA LEU A 66 -8.86 8.44 2.82
C LEU A 66 -7.59 9.28 2.71
N ILE A 67 -6.53 8.72 2.13
CA ILE A 67 -5.25 9.40 1.93
C ILE A 67 -5.42 10.55 0.95
N HIS A 68 -4.85 11.71 1.28
CA HIS A 68 -4.86 12.89 0.44
C HIS A 68 -3.55 13.68 0.53
N LEU A 69 -3.20 14.34 -0.57
CA LEU A 69 -2.02 15.20 -0.67
C LEU A 69 -2.39 16.69 -0.69
N GLY A 70 -3.64 16.98 -1.04
CA GLY A 70 -4.20 18.32 -1.03
C GLY A 70 -5.25 18.52 0.05
N THR A 71 -5.50 19.77 0.43
CA THR A 71 -6.54 20.14 1.40
C THR A 71 -7.92 20.38 0.79
N SER A 72 -8.04 20.24 -0.53
CA SER A 72 -9.28 20.37 -1.30
C SER A 72 -9.29 19.36 -2.44
N SER A 73 -10.48 19.03 -2.97
CA SER A 73 -10.66 18.18 -4.15
C SER A 73 -9.76 18.58 -5.32
N SER A 74 -9.68 19.88 -5.63
CA SER A 74 -8.88 20.37 -6.76
C SER A 74 -7.37 20.24 -6.53
N THR A 75 -6.87 20.53 -5.33
CA THR A 75 -5.44 20.43 -5.02
C THR A 75 -5.00 18.98 -4.88
N ASP A 76 -5.84 18.13 -4.34
CA ASP A 76 -5.57 16.69 -4.21
C ASP A 76 -5.54 16.03 -5.60
N ARG A 77 -6.55 16.29 -6.42
CA ARG A 77 -6.56 15.86 -7.83
C ARG A 77 -5.32 16.36 -8.60
N GLN A 78 -4.92 17.62 -8.42
CA GLN A 78 -3.74 18.17 -9.08
C GLN A 78 -2.47 17.43 -8.69
N ALA A 79 -2.34 17.00 -7.42
CA ALA A 79 -1.20 16.25 -6.92
C ALA A 79 -1.05 14.88 -7.59
N THR A 80 -2.12 14.30 -8.15
CA THR A 80 -2.03 13.04 -8.91
C THR A 80 -1.31 13.19 -10.24
N PHE A 81 -1.26 14.40 -10.82
CA PHE A 81 -0.59 14.71 -12.08
C PHE A 81 0.76 15.38 -11.89
N LEU A 82 0.87 16.24 -10.86
CA LEU A 82 2.00 17.13 -10.65
C LEU A 82 2.63 16.93 -9.28
N GLY A 83 3.94 16.82 -9.25
CA GLY A 83 4.72 16.67 -8.03
C GLY A 83 5.84 15.64 -8.18
N ASN A 84 6.54 15.42 -7.09
CA ASN A 84 7.55 14.40 -6.95
C ASN A 84 6.98 13.26 -6.12
N ILE A 85 6.86 12.07 -6.68
CA ILE A 85 6.24 10.91 -6.00
C ILE A 85 7.00 10.56 -4.71
N THR A 86 8.32 10.66 -4.71
CA THR A 86 9.14 10.39 -3.51
C THR A 86 8.77 11.33 -2.36
N GLU A 87 8.58 12.62 -2.65
CA GLU A 87 8.15 13.61 -1.65
C GLU A 87 6.70 13.37 -1.22
N GLN A 88 5.82 13.00 -2.15
CA GLN A 88 4.42 12.67 -1.87
C GLN A 88 4.31 11.45 -0.93
N ILE A 89 5.07 10.38 -1.19
CA ILE A 89 5.14 9.21 -0.32
C ILE A 89 5.63 9.62 1.07
N GLN A 90 6.70 10.43 1.16
CA GLN A 90 7.22 10.91 2.44
C GLN A 90 6.16 11.70 3.22
N THR A 91 5.41 12.57 2.54
CA THR A 91 4.30 13.32 3.15
C THR A 91 3.25 12.37 3.74
N VAL A 92 2.88 11.32 2.99
CA VAL A 92 1.91 10.32 3.48
C VAL A 92 2.49 9.50 4.64
N CYS A 93 3.78 9.16 4.61
CA CYS A 93 4.44 8.51 5.75
C CYS A 93 4.28 9.32 7.04
N GLU A 94 4.50 10.63 6.95
CA GLU A 94 4.38 11.56 8.10
C GLU A 94 2.91 11.72 8.54
N GLN A 95 1.98 11.80 7.61
CA GLN A 95 0.54 11.88 7.90
C GLN A 95 0.06 10.63 8.64
N LEU A 96 0.33 9.43 8.12
CA LEU A 96 -0.15 8.20 8.73
C LEU A 96 0.51 7.94 10.09
N ALA A 97 1.80 8.26 10.23
CA ALA A 97 2.51 8.12 11.50
C ALA A 97 2.04 9.12 12.57
N SER A 98 1.45 10.25 12.18
CA SER A 98 0.95 11.29 13.10
C SER A 98 -0.56 11.20 13.37
N GLU A 99 -1.30 10.42 12.59
CA GLU A 99 -2.74 10.24 12.78
C GLU A 99 -2.97 9.37 14.03
N PRO A 100 -3.71 9.86 15.05
CA PRO A 100 -3.76 9.19 16.36
C PRO A 100 -4.31 7.78 16.35
N ILE A 101 -5.32 7.47 15.52
CA ILE A 101 -5.92 6.13 15.43
C ILE A 101 -4.98 5.17 14.69
N LEU A 102 -4.39 5.62 13.60
CA LEU A 102 -3.49 4.80 12.79
C LEU A 102 -2.18 4.50 13.54
N SER A 103 -1.59 5.52 14.16
CA SER A 103 -0.29 5.41 14.84
C SER A 103 -0.33 4.56 16.11
N THR A 104 -1.51 4.36 16.71
CA THR A 104 -1.70 3.53 17.90
C THR A 104 -2.21 2.12 17.59
N ALA A 105 -2.62 1.87 16.34
CA ALA A 105 -3.03 0.55 15.91
C ALA A 105 -1.81 -0.40 15.80
N PRO A 106 -1.96 -1.69 16.14
CA PRO A 106 -0.86 -2.67 16.02
C PRO A 106 -0.44 -2.89 14.56
N ALA A 107 -1.36 -2.71 13.63
CA ALA A 107 -1.18 -2.68 12.18
C ALA A 107 -2.40 -2.02 11.54
N ILE A 108 -2.29 -1.67 10.26
CA ILE A 108 -3.39 -1.16 9.45
C ILE A 108 -3.54 -1.98 8.16
N ASN A 109 -4.70 -1.93 7.52
CA ASN A 109 -4.91 -2.47 6.19
C ASN A 109 -4.79 -1.36 5.14
N ALA A 110 -4.48 -1.71 3.89
CA ALA A 110 -4.32 -0.75 2.82
C ALA A 110 -5.01 -1.21 1.54
N LEU A 111 -5.77 -0.30 0.93
CA LEU A 111 -6.45 -0.47 -0.35
C LEU A 111 -6.03 0.62 -1.32
N GLY A 112 -5.49 0.24 -2.48
CA GLY A 112 -5.04 1.19 -3.48
C GLY A 112 -5.67 1.00 -4.85
N PHE A 113 -6.10 2.11 -5.44
CA PHE A 113 -6.66 2.12 -6.78
C PHE A 113 -5.65 2.68 -7.77
N SER A 114 -5.34 1.91 -8.85
CA SER A 114 -4.46 2.37 -9.92
C SER A 114 -3.13 2.92 -9.36
N GLN A 115 -2.80 4.17 -9.64
CA GLN A 115 -1.64 4.89 -9.10
C GLN A 115 -1.52 4.78 -7.56
N GLY A 116 -2.63 4.89 -6.83
CA GLY A 116 -2.64 4.80 -5.37
C GLY A 116 -2.18 3.43 -4.85
N GLY A 117 -2.44 2.34 -5.58
CA GLY A 117 -1.96 1.01 -5.23
C GLY A 117 -0.43 0.89 -5.35
N GLN A 118 0.15 1.46 -6.40
CA GLN A 118 1.61 1.52 -6.53
C GLN A 118 2.25 2.39 -5.43
N PHE A 119 1.60 3.49 -5.05
CA PHE A 119 2.10 4.39 -4.02
C PHE A 119 2.00 3.77 -2.62
N LEU A 120 0.94 3.03 -2.32
CA LEU A 120 0.83 2.27 -1.07
C LEU A 120 1.90 1.18 -0.97
N ARG A 121 2.23 0.50 -2.07
CA ARG A 121 3.38 -0.42 -2.08
C ARG A 121 4.67 0.33 -1.72
N ALA A 122 4.91 1.49 -2.32
CA ALA A 122 6.08 2.30 -2.00
C ALA A 122 6.07 2.82 -0.55
N TYR A 123 4.91 3.09 0.03
CA TYR A 123 4.78 3.37 1.47
C TYR A 123 5.26 2.20 2.31
N VAL A 124 4.82 0.96 2.00
CA VAL A 124 5.31 -0.23 2.70
C VAL A 124 6.82 -0.35 2.58
N GLU A 125 7.36 -0.24 1.38
CA GLU A 125 8.80 -0.37 1.14
C GLU A 125 9.64 0.66 1.91
N ARG A 126 9.20 1.91 1.96
CA ARG A 126 10.01 3.02 2.47
C ARG A 126 9.77 3.36 3.93
N CYS A 127 8.55 3.20 4.42
CA CYS A 127 8.13 3.70 5.74
C CYS A 127 7.58 2.60 6.63
N ASN A 128 6.52 1.94 6.18
CA ASN A 128 5.77 0.91 6.90
C ASN A 128 5.49 1.23 8.37
N ASN A 129 5.19 2.49 8.65
CA ASN A 129 4.90 2.98 10.00
C ASN A 129 3.70 3.95 9.99
N PRO A 130 2.52 3.51 10.45
CA PRO A 130 2.18 2.20 11.01
C PRO A 130 2.34 1.07 9.98
N PRO A 131 2.61 -0.18 10.42
CA PRO A 131 2.84 -1.30 9.51
C PRO A 131 1.55 -1.73 8.81
N ILE A 132 1.65 -2.00 7.51
CA ILE A 132 0.55 -2.58 6.73
C ILE A 132 0.50 -4.10 6.98
N ARG A 133 -0.69 -4.60 7.36
CA ARG A 133 -0.96 -6.03 7.48
C ARG A 133 -1.32 -6.65 6.13
N ASN A 134 -2.35 -6.14 5.47
CA ASN A 134 -2.79 -6.59 4.16
C ASN A 134 -2.80 -5.41 3.19
N LEU A 135 -2.18 -5.61 2.03
CA LEU A 135 -2.18 -4.67 0.91
C LEU A 135 -3.00 -5.25 -0.22
N VAL A 136 -4.06 -4.56 -0.63
CA VAL A 136 -4.87 -4.91 -1.80
C VAL A 136 -4.79 -3.78 -2.82
N THR A 137 -4.57 -4.13 -4.08
CA THR A 137 -4.46 -3.15 -5.17
C THR A 137 -5.33 -3.54 -6.36
N PHE A 138 -6.00 -2.55 -6.94
CA PHE A 138 -6.81 -2.71 -8.15
C PHE A 138 -6.18 -1.92 -9.30
N GLY A 139 -5.85 -2.61 -10.40
CA GLY A 139 -5.30 -2.00 -11.61
C GLY A 139 -4.03 -1.16 -11.37
N ALA A 140 -3.23 -1.51 -10.37
CA ALA A 140 -2.03 -0.76 -10.02
C ALA A 140 -0.87 -1.15 -10.94
N GLN A 141 -0.19 -0.16 -11.51
CA GLN A 141 0.92 -0.35 -12.44
C GLN A 141 2.24 -0.65 -11.69
N HIS A 142 2.33 -1.80 -11.01
CA HIS A 142 3.50 -2.16 -10.20
C HIS A 142 4.80 -2.25 -10.99
N ASN A 143 4.73 -2.66 -12.25
CA ASN A 143 5.87 -2.66 -13.18
C ASN A 143 5.94 -1.40 -14.06
N GLY A 144 5.12 -0.37 -13.76
CA GLY A 144 5.04 0.85 -14.56
C GLY A 144 4.14 0.73 -15.78
N ILE A 145 4.20 1.75 -16.63
CA ILE A 145 3.51 1.80 -17.91
C ILE A 145 4.53 2.04 -19.02
N SER A 146 4.35 1.43 -20.18
CA SER A 146 5.18 1.65 -21.38
C SER A 146 4.55 2.59 -22.38
N GLU A 147 3.27 2.88 -22.22
CA GLU A 147 2.51 3.81 -23.06
C GLU A 147 1.65 4.71 -22.17
N PHE A 148 1.37 5.92 -22.67
CA PHE A 148 0.39 6.82 -22.06
C PHE A 148 -0.95 6.64 -22.75
N GLN A 149 -2.02 6.66 -21.96
CA GLN A 149 -3.38 6.64 -22.51
C GLN A 149 -3.56 7.77 -23.54
N GLU A 150 -4.17 7.46 -24.67
CA GLU A 150 -4.48 8.46 -25.68
C GLU A 150 -5.44 9.53 -25.13
N CYS A 151 -5.06 10.77 -25.32
CA CYS A 151 -5.87 11.91 -24.91
C CYS A 151 -7.04 12.13 -25.85
N ALA A 152 -8.22 12.44 -25.27
CA ALA A 152 -9.34 12.88 -26.09
C ALA A 152 -8.93 14.10 -26.96
N TRP A 153 -9.43 14.18 -28.18
CA TRP A 153 -9.05 15.21 -29.18
C TRP A 153 -9.26 16.64 -28.67
N ASN A 154 -10.20 16.86 -27.75
CA ASN A 154 -10.57 18.15 -27.16
C ASN A 154 -9.91 18.39 -25.78
N ASP A 155 -9.13 17.47 -25.27
CA ASP A 155 -8.39 17.64 -24.00
C ASP A 155 -6.98 18.20 -24.28
N PHE A 156 -6.88 19.51 -24.41
CA PHE A 156 -5.62 20.20 -24.70
C PHE A 156 -4.60 20.10 -23.57
N VAL A 157 -5.05 19.92 -22.32
CA VAL A 157 -4.15 19.77 -21.15
C VAL A 157 -3.51 18.39 -21.17
N CYS A 158 -4.29 17.35 -21.36
CA CYS A 158 -3.81 15.99 -21.51
C CYS A 158 -2.83 15.89 -22.70
N ARG A 159 -3.18 16.43 -23.87
CA ARG A 159 -2.31 16.43 -25.07
C ARG A 159 -1.01 17.21 -24.87
N GLY A 160 -1.05 18.31 -24.13
CA GLY A 160 0.14 19.06 -23.76
C GLY A 160 1.07 18.26 -22.85
N ALA A 161 0.52 17.56 -21.86
CA ALA A 161 1.26 16.66 -20.99
C ALA A 161 1.84 15.47 -21.78
N GLU A 162 1.05 14.85 -22.66
CA GLU A 162 1.49 13.77 -23.55
C GLU A 162 2.65 14.19 -24.44
N ALA A 163 2.59 15.38 -25.04
CA ALA A 163 3.66 15.91 -25.88
C ALA A 163 4.97 16.14 -25.10
N LEU A 164 4.87 16.67 -23.88
CA LEU A 164 6.01 16.84 -22.97
C LEU A 164 6.63 15.47 -22.60
N LEU A 165 5.80 14.48 -22.31
CA LEU A 165 6.24 13.15 -21.95
C LEU A 165 6.91 12.42 -23.12
N ARG A 166 6.41 12.60 -24.36
CA ARG A 166 7.00 12.00 -25.56
C ARG A 166 8.42 12.52 -25.86
N VAL A 167 8.70 13.79 -25.59
CA VAL A 167 9.97 14.45 -25.98
C VAL A 167 10.99 14.48 -24.83
N GLY A 168 10.52 14.52 -23.61
CA GLY A 168 11.40 14.79 -22.46
C GLY A 168 11.18 13.93 -21.21
N ARG A 169 10.53 12.76 -21.34
CA ARG A 169 10.18 11.92 -20.19
C ARG A 169 11.33 11.58 -19.25
N TRP A 170 12.56 11.48 -19.79
CA TRP A 170 13.76 11.21 -19.01
C TRP A 170 14.51 12.46 -18.52
N SER A 171 14.01 13.66 -18.86
CA SER A 171 14.61 14.88 -18.33
C SER A 171 14.34 15.01 -16.82
N SER A 172 15.30 15.58 -16.08
CA SER A 172 15.17 15.80 -14.63
C SER A 172 13.95 16.65 -14.27
N LEU A 173 13.59 17.61 -15.13
CA LEU A 173 12.40 18.45 -14.94
C LEU A 173 11.12 17.63 -15.01
N VAL A 174 10.98 16.76 -16.03
CA VAL A 174 9.78 15.93 -16.20
C VAL A 174 9.73 14.88 -15.10
N GLN A 175 10.86 14.19 -14.82
CA GLN A 175 10.95 13.18 -13.78
C GLN A 175 10.74 13.71 -12.35
N SER A 176 10.91 15.01 -12.10
CA SER A 176 10.66 15.60 -10.78
C SER A 176 9.31 16.31 -10.64
N ARG A 177 8.55 16.46 -11.73
CA ARG A 177 7.34 17.30 -11.74
C ARG A 177 6.09 16.62 -12.29
N PHE A 178 6.25 15.65 -13.19
CA PHE A 178 5.13 14.95 -13.80
C PHE A 178 5.02 13.54 -13.25
N VAL A 179 3.99 13.31 -12.45
CA VAL A 179 3.76 12.04 -11.74
C VAL A 179 3.71 10.84 -12.70
N PRO A 180 2.95 10.84 -13.82
CA PRO A 180 2.94 9.69 -14.74
C PRO A 180 4.30 9.36 -15.38
N ALA A 181 5.19 10.33 -15.55
CA ALA A 181 6.53 10.07 -16.07
C ALA A 181 7.42 9.28 -15.10
N GLN A 182 7.18 9.41 -13.80
CA GLN A 182 8.01 8.82 -12.76
C GLN A 182 7.77 7.30 -12.59
N TYR A 183 6.65 6.78 -13.13
CA TYR A 183 6.38 5.36 -13.23
C TYR A 183 6.31 4.84 -14.67
N PHE A 184 6.83 5.62 -15.63
CA PHE A 184 7.02 5.16 -17.00
C PHE A 184 8.19 4.18 -17.07
N ARG A 185 7.99 3.05 -17.77
CA ARG A 185 9.00 2.00 -17.93
C ARG A 185 8.81 1.29 -19.26
N ASP A 186 9.67 1.60 -20.20
CA ASP A 186 9.67 0.97 -21.52
C ASP A 186 10.86 -0.01 -21.61
N PRO A 187 10.62 -1.29 -21.86
CA PRO A 187 11.67 -2.28 -22.04
C PRO A 187 12.68 -1.93 -23.15
N ALA A 188 12.29 -1.14 -24.13
CA ALA A 188 13.19 -0.67 -25.18
C ALA A 188 14.15 0.45 -24.72
N GLU A 189 13.84 1.12 -23.59
CA GLU A 189 14.61 2.27 -23.08
C GLU A 189 15.21 2.00 -21.68
N MET A 190 15.50 0.76 -21.32
CA MET A 190 15.95 0.37 -19.98
C MET A 190 17.17 1.15 -19.47
N GLY A 191 18.12 1.51 -20.36
CA GLY A 191 19.27 2.32 -19.96
C GLY A 191 18.87 3.70 -19.43
N ALA A 192 18.03 4.43 -20.18
CA ALA A 192 17.53 5.74 -19.80
C ALA A 192 16.61 5.66 -18.56
N TYR A 193 15.78 4.62 -18.47
CA TYR A 193 14.92 4.35 -17.32
C TYR A 193 15.76 4.16 -16.04
N LEU A 194 16.74 3.28 -16.03
CA LEU A 194 17.55 3.00 -14.84
C LEU A 194 18.38 4.21 -14.39
N GLU A 195 18.84 5.02 -15.33
CA GLU A 195 19.60 6.23 -15.04
C GLU A 195 18.72 7.35 -14.51
N SER A 196 17.55 7.58 -15.15
CA SER A 196 16.79 8.83 -14.98
C SER A 196 15.50 8.69 -14.20
N SER A 197 14.94 7.46 -14.02
CA SER A 197 13.68 7.29 -13.27
C SER A 197 13.80 7.82 -11.86
N ASN A 198 12.92 8.77 -11.50
CA ASN A 198 12.93 9.39 -10.18
C ASN A 198 12.23 8.55 -9.11
N PHE A 199 11.42 7.59 -9.51
CA PHE A 199 10.61 6.79 -8.58
C PHE A 199 10.68 5.29 -8.88
N LEU A 200 10.20 4.83 -10.04
CA LEU A 200 9.90 3.42 -10.26
C LEU A 200 11.13 2.51 -10.19
N ALA A 201 12.27 2.93 -10.80
CA ALA A 201 13.49 2.13 -10.77
C ALA A 201 14.06 1.95 -9.35
N ASP A 202 13.76 2.89 -8.45
CA ASP A 202 14.11 2.80 -7.04
C ASP A 202 13.19 1.81 -6.31
N VAL A 203 11.87 2.03 -6.33
CA VAL A 203 10.93 1.17 -5.60
C VAL A 203 10.83 -0.25 -6.16
N ASN A 204 11.17 -0.48 -7.42
CA ASN A 204 11.32 -1.83 -7.97
C ASN A 204 12.71 -2.44 -7.66
N ASN A 205 13.57 -1.70 -7.00
CA ASN A 205 14.92 -2.16 -6.66
C ASN A 205 15.70 -2.63 -7.91
N GLU A 206 15.48 -1.98 -9.07
CA GLU A 206 16.05 -2.43 -10.36
C GLU A 206 17.48 -1.94 -10.59
N ARG A 207 17.96 -0.95 -9.80
CA ARG A 207 19.33 -0.48 -9.89
C ARG A 207 20.33 -1.47 -9.29
N VAL A 208 21.62 -1.28 -9.60
CA VAL A 208 22.71 -2.16 -9.14
C VAL A 208 22.73 -2.26 -7.60
N LEU A 209 22.64 -1.12 -6.91
CA LEU A 209 22.57 -1.09 -5.46
C LEU A 209 21.12 -1.30 -5.01
N LYS A 210 20.90 -2.43 -4.35
CA LYS A 210 19.59 -2.80 -3.81
C LYS A 210 19.38 -2.21 -2.42
N ASN A 211 18.19 -1.69 -2.16
CA ASN A 211 17.76 -1.32 -0.82
C ASN A 211 17.12 -2.54 -0.14
N VAL A 212 17.84 -3.11 0.81
CA VAL A 212 17.38 -4.33 1.52
C VAL A 212 16.14 -4.08 2.38
N THR A 213 15.96 -2.86 2.88
CA THR A 213 14.80 -2.48 3.70
C THR A 213 13.49 -2.60 2.92
N TYR A 214 13.49 -2.37 1.60
CA TYR A 214 12.30 -2.54 0.77
C TYR A 214 11.79 -3.99 0.79
N LYS A 215 12.72 -4.94 0.67
CA LYS A 215 12.43 -6.35 0.78
C LYS A 215 11.95 -6.72 2.20
N GLU A 216 12.70 -6.32 3.22
CA GLU A 216 12.37 -6.59 4.62
C GLU A 216 10.97 -6.09 4.98
N ASN A 217 10.62 -4.88 4.55
CA ASN A 217 9.31 -4.31 4.81
C ASN A 217 8.19 -5.02 4.06
N LEU A 218 8.35 -5.33 2.75
CA LEU A 218 7.32 -6.05 1.99
C LEU A 218 7.07 -7.46 2.52
N GLU A 219 8.12 -8.17 2.98
CA GLU A 219 7.99 -9.50 3.58
C GLU A 219 7.17 -9.51 4.89
N THR A 220 6.96 -8.34 5.53
CA THR A 220 6.10 -8.23 6.72
C THR A 220 4.62 -8.36 6.40
N LEU A 221 4.21 -8.17 5.14
CA LEU A 221 2.82 -8.31 4.74
C LEU A 221 2.28 -9.70 5.05
N ASN A 222 1.06 -9.75 5.57
CA ASN A 222 0.31 -10.98 5.73
C ASN A 222 -0.30 -11.43 4.40
N ARG A 223 -0.80 -10.47 3.59
CA ARG A 223 -1.30 -10.68 2.23
C ARG A 223 -0.93 -9.48 1.35
N PHE A 224 -0.53 -9.76 0.11
CA PHE A 224 -0.43 -8.79 -0.97
C PHE A 224 -1.25 -9.30 -2.14
N ALA A 225 -2.45 -8.76 -2.32
CA ALA A 225 -3.38 -9.14 -3.38
C ALA A 225 -3.41 -8.07 -4.48
N MET A 226 -3.20 -8.50 -5.71
CA MET A 226 -3.11 -7.63 -6.89
C MET A 226 -4.17 -8.02 -7.89
N PHE A 227 -5.16 -7.14 -8.11
CA PHE A 227 -6.24 -7.34 -9.06
C PHE A 227 -5.99 -6.57 -10.36
N MET A 228 -6.03 -7.27 -11.49
CA MET A 228 -5.93 -6.73 -12.84
C MET A 228 -7.31 -6.72 -13.49
N PHE A 229 -7.63 -5.71 -14.29
CA PHE A 229 -8.84 -5.70 -15.11
C PHE A 229 -8.58 -6.36 -16.47
N GLU A 230 -9.50 -7.21 -16.89
CA GLU A 230 -9.31 -8.01 -18.12
C GLU A 230 -9.22 -7.16 -19.39
N ASP A 231 -9.97 -6.04 -19.43
CA ASP A 231 -10.04 -5.13 -20.58
C ASP A 231 -9.32 -3.79 -20.32
N ASP A 232 -8.42 -3.75 -19.33
CA ASP A 232 -7.67 -2.53 -18.98
C ASP A 232 -6.89 -1.97 -20.16
N LYS A 233 -7.18 -0.71 -20.52
CA LYS A 233 -6.53 0.06 -21.58
C LYS A 233 -5.82 1.31 -21.05
N VAL A 234 -5.86 1.52 -19.73
CA VAL A 234 -5.23 2.66 -19.05
C VAL A 234 -3.84 2.27 -18.58
N VAL A 235 -3.73 1.12 -17.92
CA VAL A 235 -2.44 0.53 -17.58
C VAL A 235 -1.97 -0.32 -18.74
N HIS A 236 -0.97 0.17 -19.45
CA HIS A 236 -0.37 -0.57 -20.56
C HIS A 236 1.11 -0.89 -20.28
N PRO A 237 1.48 -2.19 -20.27
CA PRO A 237 0.61 -3.36 -20.36
C PRO A 237 -0.17 -3.61 -19.05
N LYS A 238 -1.40 -4.13 -19.13
CA LYS A 238 -2.24 -4.42 -17.96
C LYS A 238 -1.60 -5.41 -16.99
N GLU A 239 -0.80 -6.32 -17.50
CA GLU A 239 -0.04 -7.32 -16.75
C GLU A 239 1.00 -6.68 -15.81
N SER A 240 1.27 -5.39 -15.97
CA SER A 240 2.05 -4.58 -15.02
C SER A 240 1.44 -4.62 -13.61
N ALA A 241 0.13 -4.82 -13.49
CA ALA A 241 -0.54 -5.00 -12.21
C ALA A 241 0.00 -6.21 -11.42
N TRP A 242 0.59 -7.18 -12.10
CA TRP A 242 1.20 -8.38 -11.53
C TRP A 242 2.73 -8.39 -11.66
N PHE A 243 3.36 -7.23 -11.79
CA PHE A 243 4.79 -7.09 -12.06
C PHE A 243 5.28 -7.80 -13.32
N ALA A 244 4.40 -8.21 -14.22
CA ALA A 244 4.82 -8.78 -15.49
C ALA A 244 5.39 -7.70 -16.43
N GLU A 245 6.16 -8.13 -17.41
CA GLU A 245 6.74 -7.29 -18.45
C GLU A 245 6.28 -7.78 -19.81
N VAL A 246 6.01 -6.88 -20.73
CA VAL A 246 5.73 -7.24 -22.11
C VAL A 246 6.95 -6.90 -22.96
N ASN A 247 7.42 -7.88 -23.73
CA ASN A 247 8.49 -7.66 -24.68
C ASN A 247 7.97 -6.77 -25.83
N GLY A 248 8.48 -5.54 -25.90
CA GLY A 248 8.03 -4.54 -26.87
C GLY A 248 8.26 -4.94 -28.33
N THR A 249 9.10 -5.96 -28.62
CA THR A 249 9.36 -6.46 -29.98
C THR A 249 8.45 -7.60 -30.36
N THR A 250 8.23 -8.57 -29.44
CA THR A 250 7.47 -9.80 -29.73
C THR A 250 6.02 -9.72 -29.23
N GLY A 251 5.69 -8.79 -28.34
CA GLY A 251 4.40 -8.73 -27.64
C GLY A 251 4.23 -9.85 -26.61
N GLU A 252 5.27 -10.63 -26.33
CA GLU A 252 5.22 -11.76 -25.41
C GLU A 252 5.25 -11.25 -23.96
N VAL A 253 4.36 -11.78 -23.13
CA VAL A 253 4.28 -11.45 -21.70
C VAL A 253 5.28 -12.32 -20.95
N VAL A 254 6.19 -11.66 -20.24
CA VAL A 254 7.12 -12.30 -19.29
C VAL A 254 6.51 -12.17 -17.88
N PRO A 255 5.95 -13.25 -17.33
CA PRO A 255 5.30 -13.21 -16.02
C PRO A 255 6.33 -12.96 -14.90
N LEU A 256 5.85 -12.43 -13.75
CA LEU A 256 6.70 -12.11 -12.60
C LEU A 256 7.71 -13.21 -12.25
N ARG A 257 7.28 -14.47 -12.19
CA ARG A 257 8.13 -15.60 -11.79
C ARG A 257 9.30 -15.89 -12.75
N GLU A 258 9.26 -15.36 -13.96
CA GLU A 258 10.31 -15.48 -14.97
C GLU A 258 11.25 -14.26 -15.02
N ARG A 259 10.95 -13.19 -14.29
CA ARG A 259 11.74 -11.98 -14.22
C ARG A 259 12.82 -12.03 -13.14
N ASP A 260 13.88 -11.26 -13.32
CA ASP A 260 15.01 -11.19 -12.37
C ASP A 260 14.59 -10.61 -11.01
N ILE A 261 13.64 -9.65 -10.98
CA ILE A 261 13.07 -9.11 -9.75
C ILE A 261 12.53 -10.20 -8.83
N TYR A 262 11.99 -11.28 -9.40
CA TYR A 262 11.51 -12.45 -8.66
C TYR A 262 12.62 -13.48 -8.42
N LYS A 263 13.38 -13.84 -9.47
CA LYS A 263 14.41 -14.89 -9.39
C LYS A 263 15.50 -14.55 -8.37
N GLU A 264 15.93 -13.29 -8.36
CA GLU A 264 16.92 -12.76 -7.42
C GLU A 264 16.27 -12.18 -6.15
N ASP A 265 14.94 -12.15 -6.12
CA ASP A 265 14.13 -11.73 -4.98
C ASP A 265 14.47 -10.33 -4.43
N TRP A 266 14.51 -9.35 -5.32
CA TRP A 266 14.90 -7.98 -4.99
C TRP A 266 13.96 -7.28 -4.00
N LEU A 267 12.69 -7.69 -3.95
CA LEU A 267 11.62 -7.10 -3.15
C LEU A 267 10.95 -8.07 -2.16
N GLY A 268 11.40 -9.32 -2.04
CA GLY A 268 10.73 -10.32 -1.21
C GLY A 268 9.46 -10.92 -1.84
N LEU A 269 9.19 -10.62 -3.13
CA LEU A 269 8.01 -11.13 -3.83
C LEU A 269 8.03 -12.65 -3.94
N LYS A 270 9.21 -13.25 -4.13
CA LYS A 270 9.37 -14.71 -4.13
C LYS A 270 9.08 -15.31 -2.75
N GLY A 271 9.60 -14.68 -1.70
CA GLY A 271 9.35 -15.12 -0.33
C GLY A 271 7.86 -15.05 0.04
N LEU A 272 7.15 -14.00 -0.37
CA LEU A 272 5.70 -13.86 -0.19
C LEU A 272 4.93 -14.93 -0.99
N ASP A 273 5.31 -15.17 -2.24
CA ASP A 273 4.68 -16.16 -3.12
C ASP A 273 4.85 -17.60 -2.59
N GLU A 274 6.05 -17.97 -2.17
CA GLU A 274 6.35 -19.28 -1.58
C GLU A 274 5.61 -19.53 -0.25
N GLN A 275 5.25 -18.45 0.48
CA GLN A 275 4.43 -18.52 1.68
C GLN A 275 2.92 -18.47 1.40
N GLY A 276 2.49 -18.36 0.14
CA GLY A 276 1.07 -18.20 -0.24
C GLY A 276 0.46 -16.86 0.19
N LYS A 277 1.29 -15.82 0.32
CA LYS A 277 0.88 -14.47 0.71
C LYS A 277 0.76 -13.50 -0.47
N LEU A 278 1.26 -13.89 -1.65
CA LEU A 278 1.17 -13.13 -2.88
C LEU A 278 0.01 -13.65 -3.72
N GLU A 279 -0.95 -12.81 -4.06
CA GLU A 279 -2.17 -13.22 -4.73
C GLU A 279 -2.39 -12.43 -6.01
N PHE A 280 -2.84 -13.13 -7.06
CA PHE A 280 -3.10 -12.59 -8.39
C PHE A 280 -4.57 -12.80 -8.72
N GLY A 281 -5.33 -11.71 -8.79
CA GLY A 281 -6.75 -11.73 -9.12
C GLY A 281 -7.03 -11.03 -10.46
N THR A 282 -8.10 -11.45 -11.14
CA THR A 282 -8.68 -10.73 -12.28
C THR A 282 -10.08 -10.25 -11.97
N LEU A 283 -10.43 -9.12 -12.57
CA LEU A 283 -11.79 -8.60 -12.59
C LEU A 283 -12.19 -8.34 -14.04
N PRO A 284 -13.45 -8.61 -14.41
CA PRO A 284 -13.94 -8.31 -15.76
C PRO A 284 -14.04 -6.80 -15.98
N GLY A 285 -13.98 -6.38 -17.24
CA GLY A 285 -14.25 -5.01 -17.66
C GLY A 285 -13.03 -4.11 -17.76
N ASP A 286 -13.33 -2.83 -17.99
CA ASP A 286 -12.34 -1.76 -18.20
C ASP A 286 -11.70 -1.31 -16.88
N HIS A 287 -10.65 -0.50 -16.97
CA HIS A 287 -9.92 0.07 -15.82
C HIS A 287 -10.84 0.73 -14.80
N MET A 288 -10.76 0.32 -13.54
CA MET A 288 -11.61 0.77 -12.42
C MET A 288 -13.11 0.47 -12.58
N GLN A 289 -13.51 -0.42 -13.47
CA GLN A 289 -14.88 -0.92 -13.53
C GLN A 289 -15.11 -1.95 -12.41
N LEU A 290 -15.38 -1.45 -11.22
CA LEU A 290 -15.56 -2.26 -10.00
C LEU A 290 -17.05 -2.42 -9.70
N ALA A 291 -17.48 -3.66 -9.49
CA ALA A 291 -18.79 -3.95 -8.91
C ALA A 291 -18.71 -3.84 -7.38
N GLU A 292 -19.82 -3.47 -6.75
CA GLU A 292 -19.91 -3.36 -5.28
C GLU A 292 -19.63 -4.72 -4.62
N GLU A 293 -20.12 -5.81 -5.22
CA GLU A 293 -19.94 -7.17 -4.75
C GLU A 293 -18.45 -7.60 -4.75
N ASP A 294 -17.64 -7.08 -5.68
CA ASP A 294 -16.20 -7.34 -5.68
C ASP A 294 -15.50 -6.64 -4.53
N LEU A 295 -15.92 -5.42 -4.21
CA LEU A 295 -15.40 -4.68 -3.06
C LEU A 295 -15.82 -5.33 -1.74
N GLU A 296 -17.10 -5.72 -1.59
CA GLU A 296 -17.58 -6.43 -0.40
C GLU A 296 -16.82 -7.74 -0.16
N ARG A 297 -16.58 -8.51 -1.22
CA ARG A 297 -15.76 -9.73 -1.16
C ARG A 297 -14.34 -9.41 -0.66
N VAL A 298 -13.69 -8.39 -1.21
CA VAL A 298 -12.35 -7.99 -0.80
C VAL A 298 -12.34 -7.50 0.65
N PHE A 299 -13.30 -6.70 1.08
CA PHE A 299 -13.38 -6.25 2.47
C PHE A 299 -13.59 -7.41 3.43
N THR A 300 -14.41 -8.37 3.08
CA THR A 300 -14.65 -9.57 3.90
C THR A 300 -13.40 -10.44 3.99
N GLU A 301 -12.74 -10.69 2.85
CA GLU A 301 -11.63 -11.65 2.74
C GLU A 301 -10.32 -11.11 3.33
N TYR A 302 -10.01 -9.83 3.07
CA TYR A 302 -8.70 -9.26 3.42
C TYR A 302 -8.73 -8.33 4.63
N PHE A 303 -9.86 -7.72 4.94
CA PHE A 303 -9.95 -6.67 5.96
C PHE A 303 -10.91 -6.99 7.11
N GLY A 304 -11.39 -8.23 7.15
CA GLY A 304 -12.24 -8.71 8.26
C GLY A 304 -11.55 -8.60 9.62
N PRO A 305 -12.34 -8.70 10.71
CA PRO A 305 -11.82 -8.58 12.07
C PRO A 305 -10.73 -9.61 12.37
N VAL A 306 -9.72 -9.16 13.12
CA VAL A 306 -8.58 -9.99 13.55
C VAL A 306 -8.50 -10.06 15.07
N GLU A 307 -7.90 -11.11 15.59
CA GLU A 307 -7.53 -11.16 17.01
C GLU A 307 -6.42 -10.14 17.27
N VAL A 308 -6.72 -9.17 18.13
CA VAL A 308 -5.76 -8.17 18.58
C VAL A 308 -5.53 -8.36 20.07
N ASP A 309 -4.30 -8.63 20.47
CA ASP A 309 -3.89 -8.58 21.87
C ASP A 309 -3.92 -7.12 22.33
N MET A 310 -5.04 -6.70 22.92
CA MET A 310 -5.15 -5.35 23.48
C MET A 310 -4.32 -5.25 24.75
N PRO A 311 -3.39 -4.30 24.87
CA PRO A 311 -2.76 -4.01 26.14
C PRO A 311 -3.86 -3.53 27.11
N THR A 312 -3.95 -4.18 28.26
CA THR A 312 -4.94 -3.89 29.31
C THR A 312 -4.87 -2.41 29.69
N GLY A 313 -5.90 -1.63 29.32
CA GLY A 313 -6.03 -0.21 29.71
C GLY A 313 -6.37 0.77 28.59
N VAL A 314 -6.45 0.36 27.34
CA VAL A 314 -6.87 1.23 26.22
C VAL A 314 -8.36 1.08 25.98
N VAL A 315 -9.14 2.09 26.33
CA VAL A 315 -10.56 2.21 25.95
C VAL A 315 -10.61 2.85 24.57
N LEU A 316 -10.95 2.09 23.53
CA LEU A 316 -11.28 2.68 22.23
C LEU A 316 -12.56 3.49 22.37
N VAL A 317 -12.46 4.81 22.28
CA VAL A 317 -13.63 5.68 22.24
C VAL A 317 -14.26 5.52 20.86
N GLN A 318 -15.36 4.78 20.78
CA GLN A 318 -16.22 4.79 19.59
C GLN A 318 -16.76 6.22 19.41
N GLN A 319 -16.22 6.95 18.45
CA GLN A 319 -16.87 8.15 17.95
C GLN A 319 -17.98 7.73 16.98
N VAL A 320 -19.21 7.74 17.48
CA VAL A 320 -20.40 7.76 16.61
C VAL A 320 -20.45 9.16 16.00
N VAL A 321 -20.29 9.24 14.68
CA VAL A 321 -20.54 10.46 13.89
C VAL A 321 -21.90 10.35 13.24
#